data_7e3455857b459f308ef348b9443da061
#
_entry.id   7e3455857b459f308ef348b9443da061
#
_cell.length_a   1.000
_cell.length_b   1.000
_cell.length_c   1.000
_cell.angle_alpha   90.00
_cell.angle_beta   90.00
_cell.angle_gamma   90.00
#
_symmetry.space_group_name_H-M   'P 1'
#
loop_
_entity.id
_entity.type
_entity.pdbx_description
1 polymer ?
#
loop_
_entity_poly.entity_id
_entity_poly.type
_entity_poly.pdbx_seq_one_letter_code
_entity_poly.pdbx_strand_id
1 'polypeptide(L)'
;MLMLSAFLDLFGLHNRFLVDLELAHKASFSAVSPYLGILSGMLWITGAGFWIYFILKILPAIIGRTNLNRRLLRTIGLLATVQFLDNLLLIFIDTMNTSIKSYHLLMEGILLYFMIGFTFVFWYWFFDYPSRSIGLATDVQAKVNRISFPEELATGVNNWQPGLLDYFFLAMVAGINLGIAEGHSLMGSRLKVAHLFHTLCMSAIFIIIVARAIDTMF
;
A
#
# COMPACT_ATOMS: atom_id res chain seq x y z
N MET A 1 9.22 3.66 5.11
CA MET A 1 7.89 3.17 4.70
C MET A 1 7.94 2.49 3.36
N LEU A 2 8.28 3.15 2.26
CA LEU A 2 8.36 2.50 0.95
C LEU A 2 9.38 1.36 0.88
N MET A 3 10.49 1.42 1.63
CA MET A 3 11.43 0.30 1.77
C MET A 3 10.78 -0.92 2.42
N LEU A 4 9.92 -0.70 3.42
CA LEU A 4 9.21 -1.79 4.08
C LEU A 4 8.14 -2.40 3.17
N SER A 5 7.40 -1.56 2.42
CA SER A 5 6.49 -2.03 1.37
C SER A 5 7.23 -2.86 0.30
N ALA A 6 8.38 -2.37 -0.17
CA ALA A 6 9.22 -3.09 -1.12
C ALA A 6 9.77 -4.41 -0.56
N PHE A 7 10.13 -4.45 0.72
CA PHE A 7 10.56 -5.68 1.39
C PHE A 7 9.42 -6.70 1.51
N LEU A 8 8.22 -6.24 1.87
CA LEU A 8 7.02 -7.08 1.92
C LEU A 8 6.66 -7.64 0.55
N ASP A 9 6.83 -6.83 -0.51
CA ASP A 9 6.64 -7.27 -1.88
C ASP A 9 7.65 -8.37 -2.28
N LEU A 10 8.92 -8.22 -1.91
CA LEU A 10 9.93 -9.25 -2.14
C LEU A 10 9.57 -10.57 -1.45
N PHE A 11 9.04 -10.49 -0.23
CA PHE A 11 8.62 -11.65 0.52
C PHE A 11 7.38 -12.32 -0.11
N GLY A 12 6.43 -11.51 -0.61
CA GLY A 12 5.26 -11.98 -1.37
C GLY A 12 5.67 -12.67 -2.67
N LEU A 13 6.60 -12.09 -3.43
CA LEU A 13 7.16 -12.68 -4.65
C LEU A 13 7.86 -14.03 -4.37
N HIS A 14 8.61 -14.13 -3.27
CA HIS A 14 9.26 -15.39 -2.89
C HIS A 14 8.23 -16.47 -2.55
N ASN A 15 7.21 -16.14 -1.75
CA ASN A 15 6.14 -17.07 -1.41
C ASN A 15 5.38 -17.54 -2.66
N ARG A 16 5.12 -16.64 -3.58
CA ARG A 16 4.47 -16.92 -4.85
C ARG A 16 5.30 -17.82 -5.77
N PHE A 17 6.60 -17.58 -5.86
CA PHE A 17 7.50 -18.46 -6.61
C PHE A 17 7.42 -19.91 -6.12
N LEU A 18 7.32 -20.12 -4.80
CA LEU A 18 7.15 -21.46 -4.23
C LEU A 18 5.79 -22.07 -4.59
N VAL A 19 4.72 -21.28 -4.60
CA VAL A 19 3.38 -21.71 -5.00
C VAL A 19 3.34 -22.07 -6.49
N ASP A 20 3.91 -21.24 -7.35
CA ASP A 20 3.99 -21.50 -8.79
C ASP A 20 4.81 -22.76 -9.10
N LEU A 21 5.89 -23.01 -8.35
CA LEU A 21 6.70 -24.21 -8.47
C LEU A 21 5.92 -25.47 -8.04
N GLU A 22 5.13 -25.39 -6.95
CA GLU A 22 4.28 -26.49 -6.47
C GLU A 22 3.14 -26.79 -7.47
N LEU A 23 2.54 -25.74 -8.07
CA LEU A 23 1.50 -25.87 -9.08
C LEU A 23 2.03 -26.40 -10.42
N ALA A 24 3.22 -26.00 -10.84
CA ALA A 24 3.86 -26.52 -12.05
C ALA A 24 4.15 -28.02 -11.96
N HIS A 25 4.38 -28.55 -10.77
CA HIS A 25 4.54 -29.97 -10.51
C HIS A 25 3.22 -30.77 -10.56
N LYS A 26 2.07 -30.09 -10.36
CA LYS A 26 0.75 -30.71 -10.49
C LYS A 26 0.23 -30.44 -11.90
N ALA A 27 0.31 -31.44 -12.78
CA ALA A 27 -0.09 -31.40 -14.20
C ALA A 27 -1.54 -30.94 -14.49
N SER A 28 -2.30 -30.56 -13.49
CA SER A 28 -3.67 -30.04 -13.59
C SER A 28 -3.74 -28.58 -14.10
N PHE A 29 -2.63 -27.92 -14.26
CA PHE A 29 -2.56 -26.49 -14.60
C PHE A 29 -2.77 -26.17 -16.10
N SER A 30 -2.93 -27.18 -16.94
CA SER A 30 -2.92 -27.00 -18.41
C SER A 30 -4.16 -26.35 -19.01
N ALA A 31 -5.29 -26.32 -18.32
CA ALA A 31 -6.56 -25.84 -18.91
C ALA A 31 -6.91 -24.35 -18.63
N VAL A 32 -6.40 -23.75 -17.53
CA VAL A 32 -6.64 -22.35 -17.17
C VAL A 32 -5.43 -21.44 -17.54
N SER A 33 -4.43 -22.03 -18.07
CA SER A 33 -3.05 -21.60 -18.05
C SER A 33 -2.60 -20.43 -18.94
N PRO A 34 -3.10 -20.15 -20.15
CA PRO A 34 -2.44 -19.13 -20.97
C PRO A 34 -2.64 -17.72 -20.42
N TYR A 35 -3.81 -17.40 -19.87
CA TYR A 35 -4.09 -16.06 -19.33
C TYR A 35 -3.41 -15.82 -17.98
N LEU A 36 -3.36 -16.83 -17.13
CA LEU A 36 -2.65 -16.74 -15.84
C LEU A 36 -1.14 -16.65 -16.03
N GLY A 37 -0.58 -17.37 -17.00
CA GLY A 37 0.83 -17.26 -17.35
C GLY A 37 1.21 -15.89 -17.88
N ILE A 38 0.36 -15.26 -18.70
CA ILE A 38 0.59 -13.89 -19.19
C ILE A 38 0.48 -12.89 -18.03
N LEU A 39 -0.52 -13.02 -17.16
CA LEU A 39 -0.71 -12.14 -16.03
C LEU A 39 0.45 -12.25 -15.03
N SER A 40 0.84 -13.48 -14.67
CA SER A 40 2.02 -13.73 -13.83
C SER A 40 3.28 -13.14 -14.46
N GLY A 41 3.49 -13.31 -15.76
CA GLY A 41 4.61 -12.71 -16.49
C GLY A 41 4.60 -11.18 -16.44
N MET A 42 3.45 -10.54 -16.61
CA MET A 42 3.31 -9.08 -16.47
C MET A 42 3.69 -8.60 -15.07
N LEU A 43 3.27 -9.32 -14.04
CA LEU A 43 3.57 -8.99 -12.64
C LEU A 43 5.06 -9.14 -12.31
N TRP A 44 5.72 -10.15 -12.86
CA TRP A 44 7.17 -10.27 -12.74
C TRP A 44 7.89 -9.10 -13.41
N ILE A 45 7.41 -8.64 -14.57
CA ILE A 45 7.97 -7.49 -15.28
C ILE A 45 7.76 -6.19 -14.49
N THR A 46 6.55 -5.97 -13.96
CA THR A 46 6.25 -4.78 -13.14
C THR A 46 7.03 -4.78 -11.83
N GLY A 47 7.12 -5.91 -11.15
CA GLY A 47 7.93 -6.09 -9.94
C GLY A 47 9.41 -5.86 -10.20
N ALA A 48 9.98 -6.48 -11.24
CA ALA A 48 11.37 -6.27 -11.63
C ALA A 48 11.63 -4.80 -12.00
N GLY A 49 10.72 -4.17 -12.76
CA GLY A 49 10.79 -2.75 -13.10
C GLY A 49 10.79 -1.85 -11.88
N PHE A 50 9.93 -2.14 -10.89
CA PHE A 50 9.90 -1.45 -9.61
C PHE A 50 11.25 -1.56 -8.88
N TRP A 51 11.82 -2.76 -8.76
CA TRP A 51 13.09 -2.99 -8.09
C TRP A 51 14.27 -2.33 -8.79
N ILE A 52 14.32 -2.39 -10.12
CA ILE A 52 15.33 -1.69 -10.91
C ILE A 52 15.25 -0.18 -10.67
N TYR A 53 14.04 0.38 -10.70
CA TYR A 53 13.83 1.81 -10.43
C TYR A 53 14.19 2.17 -8.99
N PHE A 54 13.84 1.33 -8.03
CA PHE A 54 14.20 1.49 -6.62
C PHE A 54 15.71 1.57 -6.44
N ILE A 55 16.45 0.59 -6.98
CA ILE A 55 17.91 0.53 -6.86
C ILE A 55 18.58 1.72 -7.56
N LEU A 56 18.14 2.08 -8.77
CA LEU A 56 18.80 3.11 -9.57
C LEU A 56 18.47 4.54 -9.15
N LYS A 57 17.31 4.80 -8.59
CA LYS A 57 16.82 6.17 -8.29
C LYS A 57 16.59 6.43 -6.81
N ILE A 58 16.06 5.46 -6.09
CA ILE A 58 15.66 5.65 -4.68
C ILE A 58 16.84 5.41 -3.75
N LEU A 59 17.56 4.33 -3.93
CA LEU A 59 18.70 3.98 -3.09
C LEU A 59 19.78 5.08 -3.09
N PRO A 60 20.21 5.65 -4.22
CA PRO A 60 21.12 6.78 -4.24
C PRO A 60 20.55 8.04 -3.55
N ALA A 61 19.24 8.27 -3.62
CA ALA A 61 18.61 9.40 -2.94
C ALA A 61 18.59 9.21 -1.41
N ILE A 62 18.37 7.97 -0.94
CA ILE A 62 18.44 7.64 0.50
C ILE A 62 19.87 7.78 1.03
N ILE A 63 20.87 7.38 0.24
CA ILE A 63 22.31 7.50 0.61
C ILE A 63 22.81 8.96 0.54
N GLY A 64 21.93 9.91 0.19
CA GLY A 64 22.29 11.33 0.13
C GLY A 64 23.06 11.74 -1.13
N ARG A 65 23.11 10.86 -2.14
CA ARG A 65 23.82 11.13 -3.40
C ARG A 65 23.01 11.95 -4.41
N THR A 66 21.68 12.01 -4.23
CA THR A 66 20.77 12.78 -5.10
C THR A 66 19.69 13.47 -4.27
N ASN A 67 19.24 14.65 -4.71
CA ASN A 67 18.15 15.35 -4.04
C ASN A 67 16.81 14.66 -4.30
N LEU A 68 16.07 14.37 -3.24
CA LEU A 68 14.70 13.86 -3.30
C LEU A 68 13.78 14.94 -3.87
N ASN A 69 13.54 14.88 -5.18
CA ASN A 69 12.60 15.77 -5.84
C ASN A 69 11.16 15.23 -5.65
N ARG A 70 10.19 16.14 -5.49
CA ARG A 70 8.76 15.81 -5.36
C ARG A 70 8.22 14.98 -6.53
N ARG A 71 8.76 15.17 -7.75
CA ARG A 71 8.42 14.33 -8.91
C ARG A 71 8.84 12.88 -8.70
N LEU A 72 10.06 12.69 -8.19
CA LEU A 72 10.59 11.35 -7.88
C LEU A 72 9.72 10.67 -6.82
N LEU A 73 9.40 11.36 -5.72
CA LEU A 73 8.51 10.83 -4.67
C LEU A 73 7.14 10.41 -5.22
N ARG A 74 6.54 11.24 -6.08
CA ARG A 74 5.26 10.89 -6.70
C ARG A 74 5.36 9.65 -7.58
N THR A 75 6.43 9.53 -8.39
CA THR A 75 6.64 8.35 -9.24
C THR A 75 6.79 7.09 -8.40
N ILE A 76 7.54 7.16 -7.30
CA ILE A 76 7.71 6.04 -6.35
C ILE A 76 6.35 5.62 -5.76
N GLY A 77 5.57 6.58 -5.29
CA GLY A 77 4.25 6.30 -4.72
C GLY A 77 3.31 5.67 -5.75
N LEU A 78 3.34 6.13 -7.01
CA LEU A 78 2.56 5.53 -8.09
C LEU A 78 3.01 4.10 -8.40
N LEU A 79 4.31 3.85 -8.48
CA LEU A 79 4.84 2.49 -8.69
C LEU A 79 4.44 1.55 -7.56
N ALA A 80 4.55 1.98 -6.30
CA ALA A 80 4.09 1.20 -5.16
C ALA A 80 2.58 0.92 -5.21
N THR A 81 1.80 1.90 -5.69
CA THR A 81 0.35 1.73 -5.88
C THR A 81 0.03 0.70 -6.97
N VAL A 82 0.71 0.76 -8.11
CA VAL A 82 0.56 -0.23 -9.18
C VAL A 82 0.93 -1.62 -8.65
N GLN A 83 2.04 -1.73 -7.93
CA GLN A 83 2.52 -2.99 -7.39
C GLN A 83 1.52 -3.64 -6.43
N PHE A 84 0.93 -2.90 -5.49
CA PHE A 84 -0.07 -3.50 -4.61
C PHE A 84 -1.38 -3.84 -5.33
N LEU A 85 -1.77 -3.06 -6.35
CA LEU A 85 -2.94 -3.38 -7.17
C LEU A 85 -2.75 -4.68 -7.96
N ASP A 86 -1.57 -4.87 -8.51
CA ASP A 86 -1.20 -6.11 -9.18
C ASP A 86 -1.29 -7.29 -8.21
N ASN A 87 -0.76 -7.16 -6.99
CA ASN A 87 -0.85 -8.19 -5.97
C ASN A 87 -2.31 -8.42 -5.50
N LEU A 88 -3.13 -7.36 -5.40
CA LEU A 88 -4.55 -7.47 -5.06
C LEU A 88 -5.33 -8.25 -6.12
N LEU A 89 -5.06 -7.96 -7.39
CA LEU A 89 -5.67 -8.68 -8.51
C LEU A 89 -5.27 -10.16 -8.50
N LEU A 90 -4.02 -10.44 -8.20
CA LEU A 90 -3.53 -11.82 -8.14
C LEU A 90 -4.16 -12.62 -7.00
N ILE A 91 -4.20 -12.09 -5.79
CA ILE A 91 -4.83 -12.80 -4.67
C ILE A 91 -6.31 -13.06 -4.95
N PHE A 92 -6.98 -12.14 -5.66
CA PHE A 92 -8.34 -12.35 -6.12
C PHE A 92 -8.44 -13.56 -7.08
N ILE A 93 -7.53 -13.67 -8.05
CA ILE A 93 -7.48 -14.80 -8.99
C ILE A 93 -7.13 -16.11 -8.26
N ASP A 94 -6.16 -16.05 -7.35
CA ASP A 94 -5.71 -17.20 -6.57
C ASP A 94 -6.83 -17.74 -5.64
N THR A 95 -7.72 -16.85 -5.18
CA THR A 95 -8.92 -17.25 -4.42
C THR A 95 -9.87 -18.14 -5.24
N MET A 96 -9.91 -17.96 -6.56
CA MET A 96 -10.70 -18.81 -7.46
C MET A 96 -10.06 -20.18 -7.72
N ASN A 97 -8.80 -20.37 -7.34
CA ASN A 97 -8.07 -21.61 -7.53
C ASN A 97 -8.13 -22.50 -6.28
N THR A 98 -8.93 -23.56 -6.34
CA THR A 98 -9.10 -24.51 -5.23
C THR A 98 -7.84 -25.32 -4.90
N SER A 99 -6.82 -25.33 -5.78
CA SER A 99 -5.57 -26.06 -5.56
C SER A 99 -4.61 -25.31 -4.62
N ILE A 100 -4.84 -24.03 -4.37
CA ILE A 100 -3.99 -23.23 -3.48
C ILE A 100 -4.42 -23.45 -2.03
N LYS A 101 -3.46 -23.79 -1.18
CA LYS A 101 -3.72 -24.01 0.24
C LYS A 101 -4.11 -22.68 0.92
N SER A 102 -5.13 -22.73 1.74
CA SER A 102 -5.70 -21.56 2.42
C SER A 102 -4.70 -20.75 3.24
N TYR A 103 -3.70 -21.41 3.84
CA TYR A 103 -2.69 -20.71 4.62
C TYR A 103 -1.80 -19.80 3.75
N HIS A 104 -1.52 -20.17 2.48
CA HIS A 104 -0.76 -19.31 1.56
C HIS A 104 -1.55 -18.05 1.25
N LEU A 105 -2.86 -18.18 0.94
CA LEU A 105 -3.73 -17.03 0.69
C LEU A 105 -3.87 -16.14 1.92
N LEU A 106 -3.92 -16.72 3.13
CA LEU A 106 -3.94 -15.95 4.36
C LEU A 106 -2.65 -15.14 4.54
N MET A 107 -1.49 -15.78 4.34
CA MET A 107 -0.20 -15.09 4.44
C MET A 107 -0.06 -13.98 3.41
N GLU A 108 -0.45 -14.22 2.16
CA GLU A 108 -0.46 -13.20 1.10
C GLU A 108 -1.41 -12.04 1.45
N GLY A 109 -2.60 -12.35 1.97
CA GLY A 109 -3.55 -11.34 2.42
C GLY A 109 -3.01 -10.45 3.54
N ILE A 110 -2.34 -11.04 4.53
CA ILE A 110 -1.69 -10.29 5.62
C ILE A 110 -0.57 -9.40 5.08
N LEU A 111 0.30 -9.94 4.21
CA LEU A 111 1.38 -9.17 3.60
C LEU A 111 0.84 -8.01 2.77
N LEU A 112 -0.19 -8.27 1.97
CA LEU A 112 -0.84 -7.26 1.13
C LEU A 112 -1.53 -6.18 1.97
N TYR A 113 -2.18 -6.56 3.09
CA TYR A 113 -2.76 -5.62 4.05
C TYR A 113 -1.72 -4.60 4.53
N PHE A 114 -0.54 -5.07 4.98
CA PHE A 114 0.53 -4.18 5.42
C PHE A 114 1.11 -3.36 4.26
N MET A 115 1.27 -3.96 3.08
CA MET A 115 1.80 -3.27 1.90
C MET A 115 0.91 -2.10 1.48
N ILE A 116 -0.41 -2.29 1.46
CA ILE A 116 -1.39 -1.22 1.22
C ILE A 116 -1.28 -0.18 2.32
N GLY A 117 -1.32 -0.57 3.59
CA GLY A 117 -1.21 0.34 4.72
C GLY A 117 0.01 1.25 4.60
N PHE A 118 1.21 0.70 4.38
CA PHE A 118 2.44 1.49 4.22
C PHE A 118 2.43 2.40 2.98
N THR A 119 1.82 1.96 1.88
CA THR A 119 1.67 2.79 0.69
C THR A 119 0.78 4.00 0.98
N PHE A 120 -0.31 3.80 1.75
CA PHE A 120 -1.18 4.92 2.11
C PHE A 120 -0.63 5.81 3.21
N VAL A 121 0.18 5.32 4.14
CA VAL A 121 0.99 6.16 5.03
C VAL A 121 1.82 7.15 4.20
N PHE A 122 2.48 6.66 3.15
CA PHE A 122 3.24 7.52 2.25
C PHE A 122 2.35 8.55 1.55
N TRP A 123 1.18 8.16 0.99
CA TRP A 123 0.28 9.06 0.30
C TRP A 123 -0.31 10.13 1.22
N TYR A 124 -0.71 9.76 2.46
CA TYR A 124 -1.18 10.73 3.43
C TYR A 124 -0.12 11.75 3.76
N TRP A 125 1.09 11.32 4.08
CA TRP A 125 2.22 12.21 4.28
C TRP A 125 2.51 13.06 3.04
N PHE A 126 2.56 12.49 1.85
CA PHE A 126 2.88 13.19 0.60
C PHE A 126 1.87 14.29 0.26
N PHE A 127 0.58 14.08 0.55
CA PHE A 127 -0.44 15.10 0.32
C PHE A 127 -0.49 16.15 1.43
N ASP A 128 -0.19 15.81 2.66
CA ASP A 128 -0.25 16.71 3.81
C ASP A 128 1.01 17.58 3.97
N TYR A 129 2.19 17.01 3.73
CA TYR A 129 3.49 17.67 3.93
C TYR A 129 3.60 19.08 3.32
N PRO A 130 3.14 19.39 2.09
CA PRO A 130 3.28 20.73 1.52
C PRO A 130 2.48 21.79 2.26
N SER A 131 1.34 21.43 2.84
CA SER A 131 0.55 22.39 3.60
C SER A 131 1.23 22.76 4.92
N ARG A 132 2.03 21.85 5.49
CA ARG A 132 2.79 22.06 6.73
C ARG A 132 4.09 22.80 6.50
N SER A 133 4.81 22.52 5.41
CA SER A 133 6.10 23.16 5.12
C SER A 133 6.00 24.64 4.75
N ILE A 134 4.93 25.06 4.08
CA ILE A 134 4.71 26.44 3.66
C ILE A 134 4.44 27.38 4.86
N GLY A 135 3.98 26.89 5.99
CA GLY A 135 3.61 27.71 7.13
C GLY A 135 4.75 28.07 8.08
N LEU A 136 5.96 27.66 7.77
CA LEU A 136 7.16 28.20 8.43
C LEU A 136 7.57 29.56 7.84
N ALA A 137 6.98 29.97 6.70
CA ALA A 137 7.18 31.28 6.06
C ALA A 137 5.93 32.17 6.25
N THR A 138 5.96 32.97 7.28
CA THR A 138 5.46 34.34 7.46
C THR A 138 4.16 34.83 6.79
N ASP A 139 3.07 34.07 6.69
CA ASP A 139 1.80 34.73 6.39
C ASP A 139 0.62 34.13 7.15
N VAL A 140 -0.09 35.00 7.89
CA VAL A 140 -1.15 34.74 8.86
C VAL A 140 -2.47 34.31 8.21
N GLN A 141 -2.51 34.06 6.91
CA GLN A 141 -3.70 33.52 6.26
C GLN A 141 -3.78 32.00 6.46
N ALA A 142 -4.72 31.64 7.29
CA ALA A 142 -5.13 30.30 7.72
C ALA A 142 -4.60 29.18 6.82
N LYS A 143 -3.50 28.62 7.20
CA LYS A 143 -2.95 27.41 6.66
C LYS A 143 -3.89 26.26 7.02
N VAL A 144 -4.77 25.92 6.13
CA VAL A 144 -5.61 24.74 6.30
C VAL A 144 -4.74 23.52 6.12
N ASN A 145 -4.37 22.86 7.21
CA ASN A 145 -3.75 21.56 7.17
C ASN A 145 -4.69 20.61 6.40
N ARG A 146 -4.13 19.78 5.55
CA ARG A 146 -4.96 18.86 4.75
C ARG A 146 -5.47 17.69 5.57
N ILE A 147 -4.71 17.30 6.61
CA ILE A 147 -5.14 16.35 7.63
C ILE A 147 -5.13 17.11 8.96
N SER A 148 -6.27 17.12 9.65
CA SER A 148 -6.35 17.59 11.03
C SER A 148 -6.22 16.40 11.96
N PHE A 149 -5.30 16.49 12.90
CA PHE A 149 -5.08 15.49 13.92
C PHE A 149 -5.67 15.94 15.24
N PRO A 150 -6.18 15.02 16.08
CA PRO A 150 -6.77 15.36 17.38
C PRO A 150 -5.81 16.15 18.28
N GLU A 151 -4.51 15.85 18.22
CA GLU A 151 -3.46 16.48 19.01
C GLU A 151 -3.28 17.96 18.67
N GLU A 152 -3.53 18.36 17.42
CA GLU A 152 -3.53 19.78 17.02
C GLU A 152 -4.63 20.58 17.71
N LEU A 153 -5.75 19.94 18.01
CA LEU A 153 -6.90 20.58 18.63
C LEU A 153 -6.81 20.56 20.16
N ALA A 154 -6.25 19.48 20.73
CA ALA A 154 -6.28 19.24 22.17
C ALA A 154 -5.21 20.00 22.95
N THR A 155 -4.05 20.25 22.38
CA THR A 155 -2.88 20.67 23.16
C THR A 155 -2.67 22.17 23.22
N GLY A 156 -3.37 22.99 22.41
CA GLY A 156 -3.06 24.43 22.32
C GLY A 156 -1.58 24.72 22.01
N VAL A 157 -0.81 23.68 21.68
CA VAL A 157 0.61 23.77 21.36
C VAL A 157 0.76 24.28 19.94
N ASN A 158 1.14 25.54 19.82
CA ASN A 158 1.26 26.24 18.54
C ASN A 158 2.25 25.63 17.53
N ASN A 159 2.96 24.54 17.88
CA ASN A 159 4.04 23.97 17.05
C ASN A 159 4.00 22.44 16.95
N TRP A 160 2.90 21.76 17.28
CA TRP A 160 2.81 20.31 17.07
C TRP A 160 2.82 19.95 15.59
N GLN A 161 3.60 18.95 15.23
CA GLN A 161 3.69 18.42 13.86
C GLN A 161 3.54 16.90 13.89
N PRO A 162 2.74 16.33 12.98
CA PRO A 162 2.59 14.89 12.91
C PRO A 162 3.90 14.20 12.52
N GLY A 163 4.26 13.22 13.29
CA GLY A 163 5.34 12.30 12.98
C GLY A 163 4.89 11.16 12.07
N LEU A 164 5.82 10.28 11.76
CA LEU A 164 5.56 9.11 10.93
C LEU A 164 4.50 8.18 11.54
N LEU A 165 4.53 8.03 12.88
CA LEU A 165 3.59 7.17 13.61
C LEU A 165 2.15 7.67 13.53
N ASP A 166 1.93 8.98 13.46
CA ASP A 166 0.59 9.55 13.35
C ASP A 166 -0.04 9.21 11.99
N TYR A 167 0.73 9.31 10.91
CA TYR A 167 0.27 8.86 9.58
C TYR A 167 0.10 7.34 9.53
N PHE A 168 0.95 6.58 10.20
CA PHE A 168 0.82 5.14 10.30
C PHE A 168 -0.46 4.76 11.04
N PHE A 169 -0.71 5.36 12.20
CA PHE A 169 -1.93 5.16 12.97
C PHE A 169 -3.17 5.49 12.12
N LEU A 170 -3.19 6.66 11.47
CA LEU A 170 -4.28 7.07 10.58
C LEU A 170 -4.54 6.02 9.48
N ALA A 171 -3.50 5.51 8.83
CA ALA A 171 -3.66 4.54 7.77
C ALA A 171 -4.15 3.18 8.30
N MET A 172 -3.58 2.68 9.39
CA MET A 172 -3.99 1.38 9.95
C MET A 172 -5.41 1.42 10.49
N VAL A 173 -5.79 2.47 11.22
CA VAL A 173 -7.15 2.62 11.72
C VAL A 173 -8.16 2.79 10.58
N ALA A 174 -7.81 3.53 9.52
CA ALA A 174 -8.64 3.63 8.32
C ALA A 174 -8.87 2.27 7.65
N GLY A 175 -7.86 1.40 7.66
CA GLY A 175 -7.95 0.03 7.14
C GLY A 175 -8.82 -0.90 7.99
N ILE A 176 -8.78 -0.76 9.32
CA ILE A 176 -9.56 -1.58 10.25
C ILE A 176 -11.02 -1.12 10.31
N ASN A 177 -11.25 0.17 10.47
CA ASN A 177 -12.58 0.74 10.66
C ASN A 177 -13.32 1.02 9.34
N LEU A 178 -12.64 0.84 8.20
CA LEU A 178 -13.13 1.21 6.86
C LEU A 178 -13.63 2.67 6.80
N GLY A 179 -13.00 3.53 7.59
CA GLY A 179 -13.37 4.93 7.73
C GLY A 179 -12.25 5.79 8.33
N ILE A 180 -12.52 7.06 8.49
CA ILE A 180 -11.58 8.01 9.08
C ILE A 180 -11.46 7.70 10.58
N ALA A 181 -10.23 7.72 11.12
CA ALA A 181 -9.99 7.58 12.54
C ALA A 181 -10.69 8.72 13.32
N GLU A 182 -11.23 8.39 14.49
CA GLU A 182 -11.92 9.37 15.35
C GLU A 182 -11.06 10.61 15.62
N GLY A 183 -11.68 11.79 15.58
CA GLY A 183 -11.00 13.06 15.79
C GLY A 183 -10.16 13.57 14.62
N HIS A 184 -9.97 12.76 13.56
CA HIS A 184 -9.26 13.20 12.37
C HIS A 184 -10.22 13.78 11.34
N SER A 185 -9.76 14.75 10.56
CA SER A 185 -10.51 15.25 9.41
C SER A 185 -9.61 15.37 8.17
N LEU A 186 -10.20 15.04 7.01
CA LEU A 186 -9.51 15.11 5.73
C LEU A 186 -10.05 16.29 4.92
N MET A 187 -9.16 17.20 4.54
CA MET A 187 -9.51 18.37 3.75
C MET A 187 -8.93 18.24 2.33
N GLY A 188 -9.74 18.60 1.35
CA GLY A 188 -9.35 18.55 -0.05
C GLY A 188 -9.72 17.24 -0.76
N SER A 189 -10.15 17.38 -2.02
CA SER A 189 -10.70 16.27 -2.83
C SER A 189 -9.68 15.15 -3.07
N ARG A 190 -8.42 15.47 -3.31
CA ARG A 190 -7.37 14.46 -3.57
C ARG A 190 -7.15 13.52 -2.40
N LEU A 191 -7.15 14.07 -1.18
CA LEU A 191 -6.96 13.28 0.03
C LEU A 191 -8.18 12.41 0.32
N LYS A 192 -9.38 12.96 0.13
CA LYS A 192 -10.64 12.19 0.26
C LYS A 192 -10.72 11.04 -0.74
N VAL A 193 -10.31 11.28 -1.99
CA VAL A 193 -10.26 10.22 -3.02
C VAL A 193 -9.22 9.16 -2.65
N ALA A 194 -8.03 9.57 -2.19
CA ALA A 194 -7.01 8.62 -1.74
C ALA A 194 -7.51 7.79 -0.55
N HIS A 195 -8.21 8.41 0.39
CA HIS A 195 -8.79 7.71 1.54
C HIS A 195 -9.89 6.73 1.12
N LEU A 196 -10.81 7.15 0.25
CA LEU A 196 -11.84 6.26 -0.30
C LEU A 196 -11.22 5.05 -1.01
N PHE A 197 -10.20 5.29 -1.82
CA PHE A 197 -9.49 4.22 -2.52
C PHE A 197 -8.78 3.27 -1.55
N HIS A 198 -8.16 3.81 -0.48
CA HIS A 198 -7.57 3.02 0.60
C HIS A 198 -8.60 2.09 1.24
N THR A 199 -9.71 2.63 1.71
CA THR A 199 -10.75 1.84 2.38
C THR A 199 -11.37 0.80 1.46
N LEU A 200 -11.55 1.09 0.17
CA LEU A 200 -12.02 0.12 -0.82
C LEU A 200 -11.02 -1.05 -1.00
N CYS A 201 -9.73 -0.78 -1.10
CA CYS A 201 -8.70 -1.82 -1.20
C CYS A 201 -8.66 -2.70 0.06
N MET A 202 -8.75 -2.08 1.25
CA MET A 202 -8.80 -2.83 2.51
C MET A 202 -10.06 -3.67 2.64
N SER A 203 -11.22 -3.15 2.23
CA SER A 203 -12.47 -3.91 2.19
C SER A 203 -12.37 -5.12 1.25
N ALA A 204 -11.76 -4.95 0.08
CA ALA A 204 -11.58 -6.04 -0.87
C ALA A 204 -10.74 -7.17 -0.27
N ILE A 205 -9.62 -6.87 0.37
CA ILE A 205 -8.80 -7.88 1.05
C ILE A 205 -9.59 -8.58 2.16
N PHE A 206 -10.30 -7.82 2.98
CA PHE A 206 -11.09 -8.39 4.07
C PHE A 206 -12.13 -9.38 3.53
N ILE A 207 -12.86 -9.00 2.48
CA ILE A 207 -13.85 -9.88 1.83
C ILE A 207 -13.20 -11.15 1.30
N ILE A 208 -12.04 -11.05 0.64
CA ILE A 208 -11.31 -12.19 0.09
C ILE A 208 -10.90 -13.15 1.22
N ILE A 209 -10.32 -12.63 2.31
CA ILE A 209 -9.89 -13.44 3.46
C ILE A 209 -11.08 -14.15 4.10
N VAL A 210 -12.19 -13.42 4.34
CA VAL A 210 -13.40 -14.00 4.95
C VAL A 210 -14.04 -15.05 4.05
N ALA A 211 -14.18 -14.77 2.75
CA ALA A 211 -14.73 -15.73 1.79
C ALA A 211 -13.92 -17.03 1.80
N ARG A 212 -12.59 -16.95 1.82
CA ARG A 212 -11.73 -18.13 1.84
C ARG A 212 -11.75 -18.86 3.18
N ALA A 213 -11.87 -18.13 4.30
CA ALA A 213 -12.01 -18.75 5.61
C ALA A 213 -13.29 -19.58 5.69
N ILE A 214 -14.40 -19.10 5.10
CA ILE A 214 -15.66 -19.84 5.02
C ILE A 214 -15.51 -21.10 4.18
N ASP A 215 -14.90 -21.01 2.99
CA ASP A 215 -14.64 -22.15 2.10
C ASP A 215 -13.84 -23.29 2.77
N THR A 216 -13.03 -22.97 3.77
CA THR A 216 -12.22 -23.98 4.47
C THR A 216 -12.93 -24.64 5.64
N MET A 217 -14.06 -24.11 6.06
CA MET A 217 -14.87 -24.64 7.17
C MET A 217 -15.91 -25.67 6.70
N PHE A 218 -16.22 -25.69 5.40
CA PHE A 218 -17.21 -26.59 4.78
C PHE A 218 -16.55 -27.45 3.71
#